data_7fb76f3908b9882bfaed6400175fcc6b
#
_entry.id   7fb76f3908b9882bfaed6400175fcc6b
#
_cell.length_a   1.000
_cell.length_b   1.000
_cell.length_c   1.000
_cell.angle_alpha   90.00
_cell.angle_beta   90.00
_cell.angle_gamma   90.00
#
_symmetry.space_group_name_H-M   'P 1'
#
loop_
_entity.id
_entity.type
_entity.pdbx_description
1 polymer ?
#
loop_
_entity_poly.entity_id
_entity_poly.type
_entity_poly.pdbx_seq_one_letter_code
_entity_poly.pdbx_strand_id
1 'polypeptide(L)'
;MFKSPTYGKLHIEQIPDKILTFYLDHTKYDAPVHIIVGTDSQNFDDTKIVSVVAVICEGHGGMFFYEITRRALIRDVRTKLHTETNDSLKVAETLVEIMENDKKYGTFMNEVRE
;
A
#
# COMPACT_ATOMS: atom_id res chain seq x y z
N MET A 1 6.83 9.58 3.78
CA MET A 1 7.42 9.12 2.51
C MET A 1 7.56 7.62 2.53
N PHE A 2 7.14 6.97 1.47
CA PHE A 2 7.24 5.52 1.33
C PHE A 2 8.61 5.11 0.82
N LYS A 3 9.01 3.89 1.11
CA LYS A 3 10.25 3.27 0.64
C LYS A 3 9.94 1.96 -0.05
N SER A 4 10.76 1.61 -1.02
CA SER A 4 10.65 0.34 -1.75
C SER A 4 12.04 -0.25 -1.94
N PRO A 5 12.24 -1.57 -1.82
CA PRO A 5 13.51 -2.20 -2.16
C PRO A 5 13.93 -1.96 -3.61
N THR A 6 12.95 -1.81 -4.52
CA THR A 6 13.22 -1.64 -5.95
C THR A 6 13.45 -0.18 -6.32
N TYR A 7 12.65 0.75 -5.78
CA TYR A 7 12.61 2.13 -6.25
C TYR A 7 13.20 3.14 -5.26
N GLY A 8 13.54 2.72 -4.05
CA GLY A 8 14.01 3.63 -3.01
C GLY A 8 12.87 4.47 -2.43
N LYS A 9 13.11 5.75 -2.21
CA LYS A 9 12.13 6.65 -1.59
C LYS A 9 11.12 7.16 -2.62
N LEU A 10 9.85 7.14 -2.24
CA LEU A 10 8.73 7.56 -3.08
C LEU A 10 7.70 8.33 -2.28
N HIS A 11 7.07 9.32 -2.92
CA HIS A 11 5.84 9.90 -2.41
C HIS A 11 4.65 8.99 -2.78
N ILE A 12 3.58 9.05 -1.99
CA ILE A 12 2.40 8.22 -2.23
C ILE A 12 1.83 8.42 -3.64
N GLU A 13 1.95 9.63 -4.18
CA GLU A 13 1.46 9.96 -5.52
C GLU A 13 2.21 9.21 -6.63
N GLN A 14 3.40 8.71 -6.34
CA GLN A 14 4.21 7.96 -7.29
C GLN A 14 3.92 6.45 -7.26
N ILE A 15 3.29 5.96 -6.20
CA ILE A 15 3.03 4.53 -6.02
C ILE A 15 2.10 3.96 -7.10
N PRO A 16 0.98 4.62 -7.47
CA PRO A 16 0.10 4.09 -8.51
C PRO A 16 0.80 3.82 -9.84
N ASP A 17 1.72 4.69 -10.26
CA ASP A 17 2.50 4.46 -11.49
C ASP A 17 3.36 3.21 -11.40
N LYS A 18 3.97 2.96 -10.25
CA LYS A 18 4.79 1.76 -10.03
C LYS A 18 3.95 0.50 -9.99
N ILE A 19 2.76 0.58 -9.40
CA ILE A 19 1.80 -0.52 -9.40
C ILE A 19 1.33 -0.82 -10.83
N LEU A 20 1.02 0.21 -11.60
CA LEU A 20 0.62 0.04 -12.99
C LEU A 20 1.74 -0.61 -13.82
N THR A 21 2.98 -0.19 -13.64
CA THR A 21 4.14 -0.80 -14.30
C THR A 21 4.24 -2.28 -13.96
N PHE A 22 4.12 -2.62 -12.68
CA PHE A 22 4.11 -4.02 -12.24
C PHE A 22 3.00 -4.82 -12.91
N TYR A 23 1.79 -4.27 -12.91
CA TYR A 23 0.63 -4.91 -13.54
C TYR A 23 0.89 -5.19 -15.02
N LEU A 24 1.35 -4.19 -15.77
CA LEU A 24 1.61 -4.33 -17.19
C LEU A 24 2.71 -5.37 -17.49
N ASP A 25 3.71 -5.46 -16.65
CA ASP A 25 4.79 -6.45 -16.78
C ASP A 25 4.30 -7.88 -16.49
N HIS A 26 3.16 -8.03 -15.81
CA HIS A 26 2.61 -9.32 -15.39
C HIS A 26 1.34 -9.73 -16.14
N THR A 27 0.88 -8.97 -17.13
CA THR A 27 -0.32 -9.30 -17.91
C THR A 27 -0.16 -10.58 -18.73
N LYS A 28 1.07 -10.97 -19.04
CA LYS A 28 1.38 -12.24 -19.74
C LYS A 28 1.04 -13.47 -18.92
N TYR A 29 0.91 -13.32 -17.61
CA TYR A 29 0.49 -14.42 -16.72
C TYR A 29 -1.02 -14.38 -16.59
N ASP A 30 -1.67 -15.51 -16.71
CA ASP A 30 -3.11 -15.62 -16.47
C ASP A 30 -3.36 -15.82 -14.99
N ALA A 31 -3.06 -14.81 -14.20
CA ALA A 31 -3.14 -14.85 -12.76
C ALA A 31 -3.63 -13.50 -12.22
N PRO A 32 -4.44 -13.52 -11.14
CA PRO A 32 -4.93 -12.28 -10.54
C PRO A 32 -3.81 -11.43 -9.94
N VAL A 33 -3.98 -10.13 -10.01
CA VAL A 33 -3.14 -9.15 -9.31
C VAL A 33 -3.94 -8.57 -8.16
N HIS A 34 -3.36 -8.59 -6.98
CA HIS A 34 -3.98 -8.04 -5.76
C HIS A 34 -3.18 -6.87 -5.24
N ILE A 35 -3.89 -5.88 -4.73
CA ILE A 35 -3.30 -4.79 -3.94
C ILE A 35 -3.73 -4.99 -2.49
N ILE A 36 -2.77 -5.00 -1.59
CA ILE A 36 -3.00 -5.18 -0.17
C ILE A 36 -2.45 -3.96 0.56
N VAL A 37 -3.28 -3.36 1.40
CA VAL A 37 -2.87 -2.25 2.27
C VAL A 37 -3.03 -2.70 3.71
N GLY A 38 -1.98 -2.55 4.50
CA GLY A 38 -2.00 -2.94 5.89
C GLY A 38 -1.18 -2.01 6.76
N THR A 39 -1.47 -2.01 8.03
CA THR A 39 -0.75 -1.21 9.03
C THR A 39 -0.55 -2.05 10.27
N ASP A 40 0.65 -1.99 10.82
CA ASP A 40 0.99 -2.63 12.08
C ASP A 40 1.66 -1.60 13.01
N SER A 41 1.48 -1.76 14.31
CA SER A 41 2.07 -0.87 15.29
C SER A 41 2.84 -1.64 16.36
N GLN A 42 3.94 -1.05 16.80
CA GLN A 42 4.77 -1.59 17.88
C GLN A 42 5.07 -0.50 18.88
N ASN A 43 5.03 -0.84 20.17
CA ASN A 43 5.36 0.07 21.25
C ASN A 43 6.80 -0.11 21.68
N PHE A 44 7.50 1.01 21.75
CA PHE A 44 8.81 1.19 22.37
C PHE A 44 8.68 2.31 23.40
N ASP A 45 9.52 3.34 23.38
CA ASP A 45 9.31 4.58 24.12
C ASP A 45 8.18 5.41 23.51
N ASP A 46 7.99 5.26 22.22
CA ASP A 46 6.86 5.78 21.46
C ASP A 46 6.15 4.63 20.71
N THR A 47 5.15 4.95 19.92
CA THR A 47 4.49 3.98 19.05
C THR A 47 5.04 4.12 17.62
N LYS A 48 5.66 3.06 17.12
CA LYS A 48 6.11 2.96 15.74
C LYS A 48 4.99 2.34 14.91
N ILE A 49 4.62 3.00 13.82
CA ILE A 49 3.57 2.54 12.91
C ILE A 49 4.19 2.26 11.54
N VAL A 50 3.97 1.07 11.03
CA VAL A 50 4.43 0.65 9.70
C VAL A 50 3.21 0.45 8.81
N SER A 51 3.11 1.26 7.76
CA SER A 51 2.07 1.12 6.73
C SER A 51 2.68 0.48 5.50
N VAL A 52 2.01 -0.52 4.93
CA VAL A 52 2.51 -1.28 3.79
C VAL A 52 1.47 -1.28 2.67
N VAL A 53 1.95 -1.04 1.46
CA VAL A 53 1.18 -1.28 0.23
C VAL A 53 1.92 -2.38 -0.53
N ALA A 54 1.27 -3.49 -0.77
CA ALA A 54 1.84 -4.59 -1.54
C ALA A 54 1.02 -4.83 -2.80
N VAL A 55 1.69 -5.14 -3.90
CA VAL A 55 1.05 -5.60 -5.13
C VAL A 55 1.60 -6.98 -5.44
N ILE A 56 0.70 -7.94 -5.65
CA ILE A 56 1.05 -9.35 -5.79
C ILE A 56 0.36 -9.92 -7.02
N CYS A 57 1.14 -10.58 -7.88
CA CYS A 57 0.61 -11.42 -8.95
C CYS A 57 0.71 -12.87 -8.47
N GLU A 58 -0.41 -13.57 -8.31
CA GLU A 58 -0.44 -14.91 -7.75
C GLU A 58 0.51 -15.87 -8.49
N GLY A 59 1.43 -16.49 -7.73
CA GLY A 59 2.40 -17.41 -8.27
C GLY A 59 3.56 -16.79 -9.06
N HIS A 60 3.57 -15.47 -9.23
CA HIS A 60 4.54 -14.76 -10.10
C HIS A 60 5.23 -13.58 -9.42
N GLY A 61 5.19 -13.53 -8.10
CA GLY A 61 5.91 -12.52 -7.34
C GLY A 61 5.10 -11.28 -6.99
N GLY A 62 5.78 -10.32 -6.42
CA GLY A 62 5.17 -9.09 -5.95
C GLY A 62 6.20 -8.04 -5.61
N MET A 63 5.71 -6.87 -5.24
CA MET A 63 6.53 -5.80 -4.71
C MET A 63 5.78 -5.10 -3.59
N PHE A 64 6.51 -4.36 -2.77
CA PHE A 64 5.88 -3.63 -1.69
C PHE A 64 6.52 -2.28 -1.47
N PHE A 65 5.72 -1.42 -0.85
CA PHE A 65 6.10 -0.08 -0.42
C PHE A 65 5.73 0.04 1.05
N TYR A 66 6.57 0.69 1.85
CA TYR A 66 6.28 0.85 3.26
C TYR A 66 6.65 2.24 3.74
N GLU A 67 5.94 2.70 4.76
CA GLU A 67 6.20 3.96 5.44
C GLU A 67 6.22 3.72 6.94
N ILE A 68 7.22 4.28 7.61
CA ILE A 68 7.34 4.21 9.06
C ILE A 68 7.06 5.59 9.62
N THR A 69 6.10 5.66 10.55
CA THR A 69 5.80 6.88 11.29
C THR A 69 5.87 6.59 12.78
N ARG A 70 6.06 7.64 13.56
CA ARG A 70 6.09 7.53 15.01
C ARG A 70 5.08 8.47 15.62
N ARG A 71 4.42 8.02 16.69
CA ARG A 71 3.41 8.76 17.41
C ARG A 71 3.67 8.65 18.90
N ALA A 72 3.00 9.52 19.68
CA ALA A 72 2.97 9.37 21.13
C ALA A 72 2.53 7.96 21.50
N LEU A 73 3.08 7.42 22.57
CA LEU A 73 2.83 6.04 22.98
C LEU A 73 1.34 5.75 23.14
N ILE A 74 0.87 4.74 22.41
CA ILE A 74 -0.52 4.28 22.47
C ILE A 74 -0.53 2.99 23.29
N ARG A 75 -1.08 3.04 24.50
CA ARG A 75 -1.06 1.91 25.43
C ARG A 75 -2.32 1.06 25.36
N ASP A 76 -3.43 1.66 24.96
CA ASP A 76 -4.71 0.97 24.87
C ASP A 76 -4.82 0.18 23.57
N VAL A 77 -5.12 -1.11 23.68
CA VAL A 77 -5.24 -2.01 22.51
C VAL A 77 -6.31 -1.53 21.55
N ARG A 78 -7.45 -1.08 22.07
CA ARG A 78 -8.54 -0.57 21.24
C ARG A 78 -8.09 0.63 20.42
N THR A 79 -7.41 1.58 21.03
CA THR A 79 -6.89 2.77 20.35
C THR A 79 -5.85 2.39 19.30
N LYS A 80 -4.97 1.42 19.59
CA LYS A 80 -4.01 0.92 18.60
C LYS A 80 -4.71 0.33 17.39
N LEU A 81 -5.72 -0.52 17.59
CA LEU A 81 -6.47 -1.13 16.49
C LEU A 81 -7.20 -0.08 15.65
N HIS A 82 -7.80 0.93 16.28
CA HIS A 82 -8.43 2.04 15.57
C HIS A 82 -7.42 2.83 14.74
N THR A 83 -6.26 3.12 15.31
CA THR A 83 -5.19 3.86 14.61
C THR A 83 -4.70 3.07 13.40
N GLU A 84 -4.44 1.78 13.56
CA GLU A 84 -4.00 0.91 12.47
C GLU A 84 -5.04 0.86 11.35
N THR A 85 -6.32 0.68 11.70
CA THR A 85 -7.41 0.64 10.73
C THR A 85 -7.56 1.98 10.00
N ASN A 86 -7.54 3.08 10.72
CA ASN A 86 -7.66 4.41 10.13
C ASN A 86 -6.50 4.73 9.21
N ASP A 87 -5.28 4.38 9.58
CA ASP A 87 -4.10 4.62 8.74
C ASP A 87 -4.17 3.77 7.46
N SER A 88 -4.59 2.51 7.55
CA SER A 88 -4.78 1.65 6.37
C SER A 88 -5.84 2.21 5.44
N LEU A 89 -6.99 2.61 5.98
CA LEU A 89 -8.06 3.20 5.18
C LEU A 89 -7.62 4.48 4.48
N LYS A 90 -6.87 5.32 5.18
CA LYS A 90 -6.39 6.59 4.63
C LYS A 90 -5.45 6.36 3.44
N VAL A 91 -4.54 5.42 3.56
CA VAL A 91 -3.64 5.05 2.47
C VAL A 91 -4.43 4.48 1.29
N ALA A 92 -5.33 3.54 1.55
CA ALA A 92 -6.14 2.91 0.51
C ALA A 92 -7.02 3.94 -0.22
N GLU A 93 -7.68 4.83 0.51
CA GLU A 93 -8.52 5.88 -0.08
C GLU A 93 -7.71 6.84 -0.95
N THR A 94 -6.51 7.21 -0.50
CA THR A 94 -5.63 8.10 -1.27
C THR A 94 -5.21 7.44 -2.58
N LEU A 95 -4.83 6.17 -2.55
CA LEU A 95 -4.45 5.44 -3.76
C LEU A 95 -5.62 5.31 -4.74
N VAL A 96 -6.80 4.95 -4.24
CA VAL A 96 -8.02 4.83 -5.06
C VAL A 96 -8.36 6.18 -5.69
N GLU A 97 -8.31 7.25 -4.94
CA GLU A 97 -8.60 8.60 -5.43
C GLU A 97 -7.66 8.99 -6.58
N ILE A 98 -6.35 8.75 -6.43
CA ILE A 98 -5.38 9.03 -7.48
C ILE A 98 -5.70 8.21 -8.73
N MET A 99 -6.00 6.93 -8.57
CA MET A 99 -6.29 6.04 -9.70
C MET A 99 -7.60 6.37 -10.40
N GLU A 100 -8.64 6.79 -9.67
CA GLU A 100 -9.92 7.16 -10.24
C GLU A 100 -9.85 8.46 -11.04
N ASN A 101 -8.94 9.35 -10.68
CA ASN A 101 -8.80 10.66 -11.32
C ASN A 101 -7.92 10.65 -12.56
N ASP A 102 -7.36 9.51 -12.95
CA ASP A 102 -6.53 9.38 -14.14
C ASP A 102 -6.95 8.18 -14.97
N LYS A 103 -7.33 8.43 -16.22
CA LYS A 103 -7.84 7.39 -17.13
C LYS A 103 -6.85 6.27 -17.42
N LYS A 104 -5.55 6.51 -17.29
CA LYS A 104 -4.54 5.49 -17.56
C LYS A 104 -4.65 4.28 -16.64
N TYR A 105 -5.31 4.41 -15.50
CA TYR A 105 -5.54 3.32 -14.55
C TYR A 105 -6.85 2.57 -14.80
N GLY A 106 -7.66 2.97 -15.77
CA GLY A 106 -9.01 2.43 -15.95
C GLY A 106 -9.07 0.92 -16.12
N THR A 107 -8.30 0.36 -17.06
CA THR A 107 -8.26 -1.09 -17.30
C THR A 107 -7.72 -1.83 -16.08
N PHE A 108 -6.66 -1.30 -15.49
CA PHE A 108 -6.04 -1.86 -14.30
C PHE A 108 -7.04 -1.96 -13.14
N MET A 109 -7.79 -0.90 -12.85
CA MET A 109 -8.75 -0.88 -11.74
C MET A 109 -9.88 -1.89 -11.90
N ASN A 110 -10.25 -2.21 -13.15
CA ASN A 110 -11.30 -3.20 -13.42
C ASN A 110 -10.83 -4.64 -13.21
N GLU A 111 -9.53 -4.89 -13.22
CA GLU A 111 -8.97 -6.24 -13.17
C GLU A 111 -8.28 -6.56 -11.85
N VAL A 112 -7.94 -5.55 -11.06
CA VAL A 112 -7.28 -5.74 -9.77
C VAL A 112 -8.30 -6.10 -8.70
N ARG A 113 -7.93 -7.06 -7.83
CA ARG A 113 -8.74 -7.48 -6.68
C ARG A 113 -7.98 -7.20 -5.39
N GLU A 114 -8.70 -6.82 -4.39
CA GLU A 114 -8.18 -6.64 -3.04
C GLU A 114 -8.23 -7.93 -2.23
#